data_95ce0a7086d5e6b157a86aaa25f4e41d
#
_entry.id   95ce0a7086d5e6b157a86aaa25f4e41d
#
_cell.length_a   1.000
_cell.length_b   1.000
_cell.length_c   1.000
_cell.angle_alpha   90.00
_cell.angle_beta   90.00
_cell.angle_gamma   90.00
#
_symmetry.space_group_name_H-M   'P 1'
#
loop_
_entity.id
_entity.type
_entity.pdbx_description
1 polymer ?
#
loop_
_entity_poly.entity_id
_entity_poly.type
_entity_poly.pdbx_seq_one_letter_code
_entity_poly.pdbx_strand_id
1 'polypeptide(L)'
;REDPGTADWLAESSFWLKKNIKLQDNYRYNGAGLVLHTTDATRFVTLNFGRSFKDQQPVISHMLGRVPITIKINLISLVIAYVVGVPLGVWLSIRQNTTTDRVLTTGTFVMWSMPSFWVGMLLIVFFCNREFLHWFPASGIQSLEATEEWGSWRLFWDQVHHLALPVLASCFASFAGISRLMRTSMLENLRL
;
A
#
# COMPACT_ATOMS: atom_id res chain seq x y z
N ARG A 1 -51.95 -5.80 -4.68
CA ARG A 1 -51.72 -7.21 -4.25
C ARG A 1 -50.25 -7.29 -3.95
N GLU A 2 -49.88 -7.01 -2.71
CA GLU A 2 -48.50 -7.21 -2.21
C GLU A 2 -48.24 -8.70 -2.14
N ASP A 3 -47.10 -9.10 -2.70
CA ASP A 3 -46.63 -10.49 -2.72
C ASP A 3 -46.15 -10.84 -1.30
N PRO A 4 -46.81 -11.74 -0.57
CA PRO A 4 -46.48 -12.00 0.83
C PRO A 4 -45.09 -12.62 1.06
N GLY A 5 -44.42 -13.04 -0.01
CA GLY A 5 -43.04 -13.64 0.07
C GLY A 5 -41.92 -12.62 0.20
N THR A 6 -42.13 -11.34 -0.16
CA THR A 6 -41.03 -10.33 -0.12
C THR A 6 -40.90 -9.65 1.23
N ALA A 7 -41.92 -9.63 2.06
CA ALA A 7 -41.91 -9.02 3.38
C ALA A 7 -41.14 -9.90 4.42
N ASP A 8 -41.27 -11.20 4.31
CA ASP A 8 -40.70 -12.14 5.30
C ASP A 8 -39.16 -12.22 5.24
N TRP A 9 -38.55 -12.29 4.05
CA TRP A 9 -37.10 -12.34 3.97
C TRP A 9 -36.44 -11.01 4.35
N LEU A 10 -37.13 -9.87 4.13
CA LEU A 10 -36.66 -8.56 4.59
C LEU A 10 -36.71 -8.43 6.12
N ALA A 11 -37.73 -8.96 6.75
CA ALA A 11 -37.87 -9.00 8.20
C ALA A 11 -36.79 -9.93 8.80
N GLU A 12 -36.57 -11.08 8.20
CA GLU A 12 -35.58 -12.08 8.63
C GLU A 12 -34.16 -11.60 8.44
N SER A 13 -33.85 -10.96 7.30
CA SER A 13 -32.54 -10.36 7.05
C SER A 13 -32.26 -9.17 7.97
N SER A 14 -33.25 -8.33 8.26
CA SER A 14 -33.11 -7.23 9.22
C SER A 14 -32.92 -7.71 10.65
N PHE A 15 -33.58 -8.80 11.03
CA PHE A 15 -33.41 -9.44 12.34
C PHE A 15 -32.01 -10.07 12.45
N TRP A 16 -31.55 -10.74 11.39
CA TRP A 16 -30.20 -11.35 11.33
C TRP A 16 -29.11 -10.29 11.41
N LEU A 17 -29.25 -9.18 10.70
CA LEU A 17 -28.36 -8.03 10.74
C LEU A 17 -28.33 -7.39 12.14
N LYS A 18 -29.47 -7.21 12.80
CA LYS A 18 -29.52 -6.72 14.19
C LYS A 18 -28.88 -7.65 15.20
N LYS A 19 -28.99 -8.97 15.00
CA LYS A 19 -28.48 -9.98 15.92
C LYS A 19 -26.97 -10.19 15.78
N ASN A 20 -26.45 -10.16 14.56
CA ASN A 20 -25.04 -10.49 14.27
C ASN A 20 -24.13 -9.26 14.08
N ILE A 21 -24.70 -8.16 13.65
CA ILE A 21 -24.03 -6.87 13.62
C ILE A 21 -24.71 -6.06 14.71
N LYS A 22 -24.03 -5.79 15.83
CA LYS A 22 -24.51 -4.81 16.80
C LYS A 22 -24.47 -3.44 16.10
N LEU A 23 -25.45 -3.22 15.25
CA LEU A 23 -25.71 -1.90 14.66
C LEU A 23 -26.11 -1.01 15.84
N GLN A 24 -25.18 -0.23 16.34
CA GLN A 24 -25.49 0.87 17.24
C GLN A 24 -26.60 1.69 16.57
N ASP A 25 -27.54 2.22 17.35
CA ASP A 25 -28.85 2.82 17.03
C ASP A 25 -28.93 3.86 15.89
N ASN A 26 -27.96 3.89 14.99
CA ASN A 26 -27.79 4.92 13.97
C ASN A 26 -28.23 4.51 12.55
N TYR A 27 -28.77 3.29 12.40
CA TYR A 27 -29.28 2.82 11.10
C TYR A 27 -30.80 2.65 11.18
N ARG A 28 -31.54 3.47 10.47
CA ARG A 28 -32.97 3.26 10.23
C ARG A 28 -33.15 2.69 8.83
N TYR A 29 -33.80 1.53 8.77
CA TYR A 29 -34.31 0.97 7.53
C TYR A 29 -35.67 1.63 7.20
N ASN A 30 -35.80 2.30 6.06
CA ASN A 30 -37.00 2.95 5.63
C ASN A 30 -37.56 2.40 4.30
N GLY A 31 -37.47 1.12 4.05
CA GLY A 31 -38.03 0.46 2.87
C GLY A 31 -37.36 0.75 1.52
N ALA A 32 -36.49 1.75 1.43
CA ALA A 32 -35.76 2.12 0.21
C ALA A 32 -34.26 1.76 0.24
N GLY A 33 -33.82 1.09 1.28
CA GLY A 33 -32.42 0.72 1.50
C GLY A 33 -31.83 1.25 2.82
N LEU A 34 -30.61 0.92 3.08
CA LEU A 34 -29.87 1.35 4.28
C LEU A 34 -29.56 2.86 4.17
N VAL A 35 -30.31 3.68 4.90
CA VAL A 35 -30.04 5.13 4.95
C VAL A 35 -28.95 5.37 5.99
N LEU A 36 -27.79 5.77 5.53
CA LEU A 36 -26.73 6.27 6.40
C LEU A 36 -27.18 7.60 7.00
N HIS A 37 -27.44 7.61 8.30
CA HIS A 37 -27.83 8.84 9.00
C HIS A 37 -26.66 9.84 9.01
N THR A 38 -26.94 11.12 9.07
CA THR A 38 -25.97 12.26 9.13
C THR A 38 -24.87 12.12 10.21
N THR A 39 -25.05 11.21 11.17
CA THR A 39 -24.02 10.82 12.14
C THR A 39 -22.79 10.16 11.53
N ASP A 40 -22.87 9.64 10.30
CA ASP A 40 -21.69 9.01 9.67
C ASP A 40 -20.68 10.04 9.19
N ALA A 41 -21.13 11.22 8.76
CA ALA A 41 -20.22 12.32 8.43
C ALA A 41 -19.43 12.80 9.67
N THR A 42 -20.07 12.82 10.85
CA THR A 42 -19.37 13.17 12.11
C THR A 42 -18.39 12.08 12.55
N ARG A 43 -18.63 10.80 12.22
CA ARG A 43 -17.69 9.71 12.51
C ARG A 43 -16.39 9.85 11.71
N PHE A 44 -16.47 10.24 10.44
CA PHE A 44 -15.27 10.53 9.65
C PHE A 44 -14.50 11.73 10.22
N VAL A 45 -15.20 12.79 10.63
CA VAL A 45 -14.57 13.97 11.25
C VAL A 45 -13.95 13.63 12.59
N THR A 46 -14.57 12.75 13.40
CA THR A 46 -14.06 12.32 14.70
C THR A 46 -13.12 11.11 14.60
N LEU A 47 -12.80 10.62 13.39
CA LEU A 47 -11.98 9.43 13.15
C LEU A 47 -12.49 8.17 13.89
N ASN A 48 -13.81 8.07 14.08
CA ASN A 48 -14.41 6.92 14.73
C ASN A 48 -14.81 5.86 13.69
N PHE A 49 -13.88 4.99 13.34
CA PHE A 49 -14.08 3.90 12.38
C PHE A 49 -14.75 2.65 12.98
N GLY A 50 -15.26 2.73 14.22
CA GLY A 50 -15.88 1.61 14.91
C GLY A 50 -14.87 0.60 15.45
N ARG A 51 -15.37 -0.64 15.64
CA ARG A 51 -14.57 -1.76 16.16
C ARG A 51 -14.35 -2.83 15.11
N SER A 52 -13.19 -3.47 15.14
CA SER A 52 -12.83 -4.59 14.30
C SER A 52 -13.72 -5.81 14.60
N PHE A 53 -14.21 -6.48 13.58
CA PHE A 53 -15.02 -7.70 13.74
C PHE A 53 -14.18 -8.88 14.26
N LYS A 54 -12.86 -8.86 14.07
CA LYS A 54 -11.95 -9.96 14.44
C LYS A 54 -11.65 -9.99 15.93
N ASP A 55 -11.36 -8.86 16.52
CA ASP A 55 -10.83 -8.74 17.89
C ASP A 55 -11.55 -7.69 18.75
N GLN A 56 -12.62 -7.07 18.21
CA GLN A 56 -13.44 -6.07 18.91
C GLN A 56 -12.66 -4.84 19.38
N GLN A 57 -11.42 -4.66 18.93
CA GLN A 57 -10.61 -3.48 19.24
C GLN A 57 -11.03 -2.30 18.35
N PRO A 58 -10.84 -1.05 18.79
CA PRO A 58 -11.07 0.12 17.95
C PRO A 58 -10.20 0.05 16.68
N VAL A 59 -10.81 0.22 15.50
CA VAL A 59 -10.08 0.18 14.21
C VAL A 59 -8.97 1.24 14.17
N ILE A 60 -9.21 2.41 14.77
CA ILE A 60 -8.24 3.49 14.83
C ILE A 60 -6.93 3.09 15.53
N SER A 61 -6.97 2.25 16.58
CA SER A 61 -5.76 1.80 17.27
C SER A 61 -4.91 0.91 16.39
N HIS A 62 -5.53 0.01 15.60
CA HIS A 62 -4.83 -0.80 14.62
C HIS A 62 -4.20 0.04 13.50
N MET A 63 -4.91 1.06 13.05
CA MET A 63 -4.39 1.98 12.02
C MET A 63 -3.19 2.77 12.55
N LEU A 64 -3.34 3.44 13.70
CA LEU A 64 -2.27 4.26 14.30
C LEU A 64 -1.01 3.45 14.61
N GLY A 65 -1.16 2.20 15.01
CA GLY A 65 0.00 1.31 15.23
C GLY A 65 0.78 0.97 13.95
N ARG A 66 0.14 1.03 12.77
CA ARG A 66 0.76 0.68 11.47
C ARG A 66 1.16 1.88 10.63
N VAL A 67 0.52 3.03 10.83
CA VAL A 67 0.79 4.26 10.10
C VAL A 67 2.27 4.66 10.12
N PRO A 68 3.01 4.64 11.24
CA PRO A 68 4.40 5.06 11.28
C PRO A 68 5.30 4.25 10.35
N ILE A 69 5.14 2.92 10.32
CA ILE A 69 5.94 2.06 9.44
C ILE A 69 5.58 2.26 7.98
N THR A 70 4.29 2.44 7.68
CA THR A 70 3.82 2.71 6.32
C THR A 70 4.38 4.03 5.80
N ILE A 71 4.35 5.09 6.60
CA ILE A 71 4.94 6.39 6.25
C ILE A 71 6.45 6.23 6.02
N LYS A 72 7.15 5.52 6.92
CA LYS A 72 8.59 5.29 6.82
C LYS A 72 8.96 4.61 5.49
N ILE A 73 8.29 3.51 5.16
CA ILE A 73 8.52 2.79 3.90
C ILE A 73 8.24 3.68 2.69
N ASN A 74 7.09 4.34 2.65
CA ASN A 74 6.71 5.19 1.52
C ASN A 74 7.63 6.39 1.35
N LEU A 75 8.04 7.05 2.44
CA LEU A 75 8.94 8.19 2.38
C LEU A 75 10.32 7.79 1.84
N ILE A 76 10.89 6.71 2.36
CA ILE A 76 12.18 6.18 1.88
C ILE A 76 12.07 5.78 0.39
N SER A 77 11.01 5.06 0.02
CA SER A 77 10.77 4.64 -1.37
C SER A 77 10.62 5.83 -2.31
N LEU A 78 9.94 6.88 -1.87
CA LEU A 78 9.77 8.13 -2.63
C LEU A 78 11.11 8.80 -2.87
N VAL A 79 11.92 8.98 -1.84
CA VAL A 79 13.25 9.59 -1.95
C VAL A 79 14.12 8.80 -2.93
N ILE A 80 14.19 7.48 -2.80
CA ILE A 80 14.95 6.61 -3.71
C ILE A 80 14.44 6.75 -5.14
N ALA A 81 13.12 6.72 -5.35
CA ALA A 81 12.51 6.82 -6.66
C ALA A 81 12.84 8.15 -7.35
N TYR A 82 12.87 9.26 -6.61
CA TYR A 82 13.28 10.57 -7.15
C TYR A 82 14.79 10.66 -7.40
N VAL A 83 15.61 10.25 -6.44
CA VAL A 83 17.08 10.32 -6.54
C VAL A 83 17.61 9.50 -7.71
N VAL A 84 16.96 8.39 -8.05
CA VAL A 84 17.37 7.54 -9.17
C VAL A 84 16.55 7.85 -10.43
N GLY A 85 15.24 8.04 -10.32
CA GLY A 85 14.34 8.20 -11.46
C GLY A 85 14.53 9.51 -12.21
N VAL A 86 14.75 10.62 -11.51
CA VAL A 86 14.96 11.93 -12.15
C VAL A 86 16.26 11.96 -12.96
N PRO A 87 17.43 11.61 -12.40
CA PRO A 87 18.68 11.58 -13.18
C PRO A 87 18.60 10.62 -14.36
N LEU A 88 17.97 9.45 -14.18
CA LEU A 88 17.79 8.51 -15.29
C LEU A 88 16.93 9.10 -16.40
N GLY A 89 15.81 9.76 -16.08
CA GLY A 89 14.94 10.41 -17.06
C GLY A 89 15.65 11.51 -17.84
N VAL A 90 16.42 12.36 -17.14
CA VAL A 90 17.27 13.39 -17.77
C VAL A 90 18.31 12.75 -18.69
N TRP A 91 19.02 11.75 -18.21
CA TRP A 91 20.04 11.07 -19.01
C TRP A 91 19.48 10.40 -20.27
N LEU A 92 18.30 9.78 -20.17
CA LEU A 92 17.59 9.18 -21.32
C LEU A 92 17.12 10.24 -22.33
N SER A 93 16.76 11.45 -21.89
CA SER A 93 16.38 12.54 -22.80
C SER A 93 17.55 13.04 -23.63
N ILE A 94 18.74 13.13 -23.02
CA ILE A 94 19.99 13.57 -23.69
C ILE A 94 20.44 12.49 -24.70
N ARG A 95 20.23 11.22 -24.41
CA ARG A 95 20.62 10.11 -25.28
C ARG A 95 19.47 9.59 -26.16
N GLN A 96 18.56 10.45 -26.53
CA GLN A 96 17.41 10.14 -27.36
C GLN A 96 17.79 9.35 -28.62
N ASN A 97 16.96 8.36 -28.99
CA ASN A 97 17.09 7.49 -30.18
C ASN A 97 18.31 6.56 -30.19
N THR A 98 19.11 6.51 -29.16
CA THR A 98 20.17 5.51 -29.02
C THR A 98 19.62 4.14 -28.64
N THR A 99 20.40 3.08 -28.84
CA THR A 99 20.04 1.71 -28.41
C THR A 99 19.86 1.66 -26.89
N THR A 100 20.67 2.37 -26.13
CA THR A 100 20.56 2.49 -24.68
C THR A 100 19.23 3.12 -24.25
N ASP A 101 18.81 4.20 -24.92
CA ASP A 101 17.50 4.82 -24.68
C ASP A 101 16.36 3.83 -24.92
N ARG A 102 16.39 3.10 -26.04
CA ARG A 102 15.35 2.13 -26.35
C ARG A 102 15.28 1.01 -25.30
N VAL A 103 16.40 0.42 -24.93
CA VAL A 103 16.45 -0.69 -23.97
C VAL A 103 15.96 -0.25 -22.61
N LEU A 104 16.45 0.87 -22.09
CA LEU A 104 16.06 1.36 -20.76
C LEU A 104 14.63 1.89 -20.72
N THR A 105 14.16 2.56 -21.76
CA THR A 105 12.77 2.99 -21.88
C THR A 105 11.83 1.79 -21.95
N THR A 106 12.18 0.75 -22.70
CA THR A 106 11.40 -0.50 -22.72
C THR A 106 11.44 -1.18 -21.34
N GLY A 107 12.60 -1.22 -20.69
CA GLY A 107 12.74 -1.76 -19.33
C GLY A 107 11.86 -1.02 -18.32
N THR A 108 11.88 0.31 -18.32
CA THR A 108 11.01 1.11 -17.42
C THR A 108 9.53 0.93 -17.76
N PHE A 109 9.17 0.70 -19.02
CA PHE A 109 7.80 0.38 -19.40
C PHE A 109 7.35 -0.99 -18.86
N VAL A 110 8.18 -2.00 -19.00
CA VAL A 110 7.92 -3.34 -18.43
C VAL A 110 7.77 -3.23 -16.90
N MET A 111 8.68 -2.53 -16.23
CA MET A 111 8.60 -2.30 -14.79
C MET A 111 7.27 -1.62 -14.38
N TRP A 112 6.86 -0.61 -15.11
CA TRP A 112 5.58 0.09 -14.86
C TRP A 112 4.36 -0.81 -15.03
N SER A 113 4.42 -1.76 -15.95
CA SER A 113 3.31 -2.68 -16.25
C SER A 113 3.14 -3.80 -15.22
N MET A 114 4.14 -4.02 -14.35
CA MET A 114 4.11 -5.09 -13.35
C MET A 114 3.36 -4.64 -12.10
N PRO A 115 2.37 -5.41 -11.61
CA PRO A 115 1.69 -5.12 -10.36
C PRO A 115 2.69 -5.17 -9.18
N SER A 116 2.64 -4.19 -8.29
CA SER A 116 3.59 -4.08 -7.15
C SER A 116 3.55 -5.30 -6.22
N PHE A 117 2.37 -5.90 -6.02
CA PHE A 117 2.25 -7.12 -5.21
C PHE A 117 3.00 -8.30 -5.83
N TRP A 118 2.97 -8.42 -7.17
CA TRP A 118 3.66 -9.49 -7.89
C TRP A 118 5.17 -9.34 -7.77
N VAL A 119 5.67 -8.11 -7.92
CA VAL A 119 7.09 -7.80 -7.67
C VAL A 119 7.48 -8.16 -6.23
N GLY A 120 6.65 -7.77 -5.24
CA GLY A 120 6.87 -8.13 -3.84
C GLY A 120 6.92 -9.64 -3.61
N MET A 121 6.03 -10.41 -4.23
CA MET A 121 6.05 -11.87 -4.15
C MET A 121 7.32 -12.47 -4.75
N LEU A 122 7.76 -12.00 -5.91
CA LEU A 122 9.02 -12.46 -6.52
C LEU A 122 10.22 -12.15 -5.62
N LEU A 123 10.29 -10.94 -5.05
CA LEU A 123 11.36 -10.58 -4.13
C LEU A 123 11.39 -11.51 -2.91
N ILE A 124 10.23 -11.84 -2.33
CA ILE A 124 10.15 -12.77 -1.20
C ILE A 124 10.62 -14.17 -1.63
N VAL A 125 10.13 -14.68 -2.75
CA VAL A 125 10.48 -16.03 -3.23
C VAL A 125 11.99 -16.14 -3.49
N PHE A 126 12.59 -15.18 -4.19
CA PHE A 126 13.99 -15.28 -4.56
C PHE A 126 14.95 -14.90 -3.42
N PHE A 127 14.62 -13.92 -2.59
CA PHE A 127 15.54 -13.35 -1.62
C PHE A 127 15.32 -13.79 -0.17
N CYS A 128 14.11 -14.26 0.19
CA CYS A 128 13.81 -14.70 1.55
C CYS A 128 13.75 -16.22 1.69
N ASN A 129 13.57 -16.97 0.59
CA ASN A 129 13.43 -18.40 0.64
C ASN A 129 14.83 -19.08 0.84
N ARG A 130 14.87 -20.08 1.72
CA ARG A 130 16.07 -20.89 2.00
C ARG A 130 16.55 -21.71 0.81
N GLU A 131 15.64 -22.04 -0.10
CA GLU A 131 15.98 -22.79 -1.33
C GLU A 131 16.69 -21.95 -2.39
N PHE A 132 16.61 -20.61 -2.27
CA PHE A 132 17.26 -19.67 -3.18
C PHE A 132 18.37 -18.89 -2.45
N LEU A 133 18.30 -17.55 -2.46
CA LEU A 133 19.38 -16.70 -1.97
C LEU A 133 19.42 -16.53 -0.45
N HIS A 134 18.27 -16.56 0.21
CA HIS A 134 18.10 -16.38 1.66
C HIS A 134 18.90 -15.19 2.25
N TRP A 135 18.84 -14.06 1.56
CA TRP A 135 19.62 -12.88 1.96
C TRP A 135 18.85 -11.94 2.89
N PHE A 136 17.51 -11.97 2.83
CA PHE A 136 16.65 -11.06 3.57
C PHE A 136 15.62 -11.81 4.43
N PRO A 137 15.21 -11.23 5.56
CA PRO A 137 14.14 -11.78 6.38
C PRO A 137 12.79 -11.67 5.66
N ALA A 138 11.95 -12.71 5.81
CA ALA A 138 10.64 -12.76 5.15
C ALA A 138 9.57 -11.92 5.86
N SER A 139 9.77 -11.54 7.12
CA SER A 139 8.78 -10.84 7.94
C SER A 139 9.41 -10.09 9.09
N GLY A 140 8.64 -9.16 9.68
CA GLY A 140 9.10 -8.35 10.81
C GLY A 140 9.66 -6.99 10.39
N ILE A 141 9.83 -6.13 11.38
CA ILE A 141 10.44 -4.80 11.24
C ILE A 141 11.86 -4.82 11.81
N GLN A 142 12.12 -5.80 12.67
CA GLN A 142 13.38 -6.05 13.36
C GLN A 142 13.53 -7.55 13.61
N SER A 143 14.75 -7.99 13.84
CA SER A 143 15.03 -9.36 14.27
C SER A 143 14.39 -9.65 15.63
N LEU A 144 13.90 -10.87 15.82
CA LEU A 144 13.34 -11.31 17.12
C LEU A 144 14.38 -11.29 18.24
N GLU A 145 15.66 -11.34 17.88
CA GLU A 145 16.79 -11.29 18.80
C GLU A 145 17.23 -9.87 19.13
N ALA A 146 16.58 -8.85 18.53
CA ALA A 146 16.92 -7.45 18.81
C ALA A 146 16.55 -7.11 20.26
N THR A 147 17.58 -6.96 21.09
CA THR A 147 17.45 -6.60 22.50
C THR A 147 17.87 -5.14 22.70
N GLU A 148 17.50 -4.57 23.85
CA GLU A 148 17.93 -3.21 24.25
C GLU A 148 19.45 -3.09 24.39
N GLU A 149 20.13 -4.21 24.50
CA GLU A 149 21.61 -4.28 24.57
C GLU A 149 22.30 -4.01 23.21
N TRP A 150 21.53 -4.07 22.11
CA TRP A 150 22.09 -3.76 20.80
C TRP A 150 22.34 -2.26 20.67
N GLY A 151 23.56 -1.89 20.33
CA GLY A 151 23.87 -0.48 20.04
C GLY A 151 23.02 0.07 18.89
N SER A 152 22.73 1.37 18.90
CA SER A 152 21.88 2.06 17.91
C SER A 152 22.27 1.78 16.45
N TRP A 153 23.57 1.60 16.18
CA TRP A 153 24.09 1.29 14.86
C TRP A 153 23.66 -0.10 14.35
N ARG A 154 23.71 -1.10 15.23
CA ARG A 154 23.27 -2.46 14.89
C ARG A 154 21.78 -2.52 14.66
N LEU A 155 20.98 -1.85 15.50
CA LEU A 155 19.53 -1.73 15.33
C LEU A 155 19.18 -1.02 14.01
N PHE A 156 19.90 0.03 13.65
CA PHE A 156 19.69 0.72 12.37
C PHE A 156 19.89 -0.22 11.17
N TRP A 157 21.00 -0.96 11.13
CA TRP A 157 21.27 -1.89 10.02
C TRP A 157 20.32 -3.07 9.99
N ASP A 158 19.87 -3.56 11.14
CA ASP A 158 18.84 -4.59 11.23
C ASP A 158 17.52 -4.09 10.62
N GLN A 159 17.08 -2.88 10.95
CA GLN A 159 15.90 -2.27 10.35
C GLN A 159 16.07 -2.05 8.83
N VAL A 160 17.22 -1.57 8.39
CA VAL A 160 17.51 -1.42 6.94
C VAL A 160 17.37 -2.75 6.24
N HIS A 161 17.88 -3.82 6.80
CA HIS A 161 17.82 -5.17 6.25
C HIS A 161 16.37 -5.68 6.15
N HIS A 162 15.53 -5.46 7.17
CA HIS A 162 14.13 -5.84 7.16
C HIS A 162 13.27 -4.99 6.21
N LEU A 163 13.60 -3.72 6.05
CA LEU A 163 12.84 -2.78 5.21
C LEU A 163 13.29 -2.76 3.75
N ALA A 164 14.43 -3.37 3.41
CA ALA A 164 15.00 -3.31 2.07
C ALA A 164 14.04 -3.81 0.98
N LEU A 165 13.48 -5.01 1.13
CA LEU A 165 12.58 -5.58 0.14
C LEU A 165 11.22 -4.84 0.03
N PRO A 166 10.53 -4.48 1.14
CA PRO A 166 9.35 -3.63 1.07
C PRO A 166 9.59 -2.28 0.39
N VAL A 167 10.72 -1.64 0.68
CA VAL A 167 11.11 -0.37 0.05
C VAL A 167 11.37 -0.58 -1.45
N LEU A 168 12.12 -1.61 -1.83
CA LEU A 168 12.38 -1.95 -3.24
C LEU A 168 11.08 -2.23 -4.00
N ALA A 169 10.17 -3.03 -3.45
CA ALA A 169 8.88 -3.30 -4.06
C ALA A 169 8.04 -2.02 -4.25
N SER A 170 8.08 -1.11 -3.26
CA SER A 170 7.33 0.14 -3.30
C SER A 170 7.92 1.15 -4.28
N CYS A 171 9.25 1.26 -4.38
CA CYS A 171 9.89 2.21 -5.29
C CYS A 171 9.92 1.73 -6.75
N PHE A 172 9.72 0.44 -7.01
CA PHE A 172 9.84 -0.18 -8.34
C PHE A 172 8.94 0.50 -9.39
N ALA A 173 7.64 0.59 -9.13
CA ALA A 173 6.70 1.25 -10.03
C ALA A 173 6.86 2.78 -10.05
N SER A 174 7.12 3.39 -8.90
CA SER A 174 7.30 4.85 -8.77
C SER A 174 8.53 5.33 -9.54
N PHE A 175 9.65 4.62 -9.43
CA PHE A 175 10.89 4.90 -10.18
C PHE A 175 10.65 4.89 -11.69
N ALA A 176 9.98 3.86 -12.21
CA ALA A 176 9.70 3.75 -13.63
C ALA A 176 8.79 4.88 -14.13
N GLY A 177 7.78 5.26 -13.35
CA GLY A 177 6.89 6.39 -13.65
C GLY A 177 7.59 7.74 -13.66
N ILE A 178 8.38 8.03 -12.62
CA ILE A 178 9.12 9.29 -12.48
C ILE A 178 10.15 9.44 -13.61
N SER A 179 10.91 8.39 -13.90
CA SER A 179 11.90 8.39 -14.97
C SER A 179 11.27 8.70 -16.33
N ARG A 180 10.13 8.10 -16.64
CA ARG A 180 9.41 8.33 -17.88
C ARG A 180 8.81 9.73 -17.96
N LEU A 181 8.20 10.20 -16.89
CA LEU A 181 7.65 11.55 -16.82
C LEU A 181 8.76 12.60 -17.04
N MET A 182 9.89 12.44 -16.35
CA MET A 182 11.03 13.36 -16.47
C MET A 182 11.60 13.35 -17.89
N ARG A 183 11.76 12.16 -18.51
CA ARG A 183 12.21 12.06 -19.90
C ARG A 183 11.28 12.81 -20.85
N THR A 184 9.96 12.63 -20.74
CA THR A 184 8.97 13.27 -21.61
C THR A 184 9.02 14.80 -21.44
N SER A 185 8.98 15.30 -20.21
CA SER A 185 9.02 16.73 -19.92
C SER A 185 10.32 17.38 -20.43
N MET A 186 11.46 16.71 -20.30
CA MET A 186 12.72 17.20 -20.83
C MET A 186 12.72 17.28 -22.37
N LEU A 187 12.18 16.27 -23.04
CA LEU A 187 12.09 16.26 -24.52
C LEU A 187 11.16 17.35 -25.08
N GLU A 188 10.06 17.64 -24.37
CA GLU A 188 9.17 18.74 -24.72
C GLU A 188 9.88 20.11 -24.62
N ASN A 189 10.62 20.35 -23.55
CA ASN A 189 11.35 21.59 -23.33
C ASN A 189 12.58 21.75 -24.22
N LEU A 190 13.23 20.66 -24.66
CA LEU A 190 14.38 20.72 -25.56
C LEU A 190 13.99 20.92 -27.04
N ARG A 191 12.71 20.76 -27.37
CA ARG A 191 12.18 21.00 -28.73
C ARG A 191 11.67 22.43 -28.95
N LEU A 192 11.55 23.22 -27.89
CA LEU A 192 11.22 24.65 -27.96
C LEU A 192 12.47 25.46 -28.18
#